data_9d628a26e2f216ee9ec99217d65eb969
#
_entry.id   9d628a26e2f216ee9ec99217d65eb969
#
_cell.length_a   1.000
_cell.length_b   1.000
_cell.length_c   1.000
_cell.angle_alpha   90.00
_cell.angle_beta   90.00
_cell.angle_gamma   90.00
#
_symmetry.space_group_name_H-M   'P 1'
#
loop_
_entity.id
_entity.type
_entity.pdbx_description
1 polymer ?
#
loop_
_entity_poly.entity_id
_entity_poly.type
_entity_poly.pdbx_seq_one_letter_code
_entity_poly.pdbx_strand_id
1 'polypeptide(L)'
;ILFIDELDRCRPSFAIELLERIKHLFDIPNVIFVLSIDKQQLEASTAAVYGAAINAPEYLRRFIDLEFGIPLGNSKRFTGSLLTRFGLDPVFAERRASELAYDKSNFVDFFSLLAESMGLSLRARERCITRLRVVMDQTPPNHYLHPILVALLIVLRSNNSNLFKQIVTGQAGSDEVMKYLDSLPGGKEFGSKRYGLIIEAYLIAVDPNDERASSRIRELEETSNNVSLSEQDRQKATQLLEMKRSIGGGMRMGIKLAPIAAKIDLAAMVRD
;
A
#
# COMPACT_ATOMS: atom_id res chain seq x y z
N ILE A 1 -14.32 18.02 29.49
CA ILE A 1 -13.40 17.90 28.33
C ILE A 1 -14.21 18.23 27.08
N LEU A 2 -13.70 19.13 26.24
CA LEU A 2 -14.25 19.52 24.96
C LEU A 2 -13.32 19.03 23.85
N PHE A 3 -13.86 18.26 22.90
CA PHE A 3 -13.11 17.78 21.73
C PHE A 3 -13.47 18.63 20.51
N ILE A 4 -12.46 19.11 19.81
CA ILE A 4 -12.58 19.80 18.52
C ILE A 4 -11.80 18.97 17.51
N ASP A 5 -12.50 18.38 16.56
CA ASP A 5 -11.93 17.51 15.55
C ASP A 5 -11.97 18.18 14.16
N GLU A 6 -11.03 17.84 13.30
CA GLU A 6 -10.97 18.24 11.90
C GLU A 6 -10.92 19.78 11.66
N LEU A 7 -10.41 20.55 12.62
CA LEU A 7 -10.29 22.01 12.48
C LEU A 7 -9.38 22.41 11.30
N ASP A 8 -8.36 21.59 11.02
CA ASP A 8 -7.45 21.73 9.89
C ASP A 8 -8.11 21.58 8.52
N ARG A 9 -9.34 21.02 8.46
CA ARG A 9 -10.14 20.88 7.23
C ARG A 9 -11.15 22.01 7.02
N CYS A 10 -11.29 22.87 7.98
CA CYS A 10 -12.15 24.04 7.86
C CYS A 10 -11.54 25.08 6.93
N ARG A 11 -12.34 26.08 6.55
CA ARG A 11 -11.80 27.28 5.86
C ARG A 11 -10.72 27.90 6.75
N PRO A 12 -9.56 28.29 6.19
CA PRO A 12 -8.45 28.83 6.98
C PRO A 12 -8.87 29.97 7.92
N SER A 13 -9.64 30.92 7.43
CA SER A 13 -10.16 32.03 8.25
C SER A 13 -11.03 31.57 9.42
N PHE A 14 -11.91 30.60 9.20
CA PHE A 14 -12.76 30.04 10.26
C PHE A 14 -11.94 29.27 11.31
N ALA A 15 -10.97 28.48 10.88
CA ALA A 15 -10.13 27.69 11.79
C ALA A 15 -9.36 28.62 12.75
N ILE A 16 -8.78 29.69 12.22
CA ILE A 16 -8.04 30.67 13.01
C ILE A 16 -8.95 31.47 13.93
N GLU A 17 -10.08 31.96 13.42
CA GLU A 17 -11.08 32.69 14.20
C GLU A 17 -11.59 31.84 15.38
N LEU A 18 -11.85 30.56 15.16
CA LEU A 18 -12.28 29.65 16.22
C LEU A 18 -11.21 29.52 17.30
N LEU A 19 -9.94 29.31 16.93
CA LEU A 19 -8.84 29.24 17.89
C LEU A 19 -8.73 30.51 18.72
N GLU A 20 -8.84 31.69 18.08
CA GLU A 20 -8.80 32.99 18.76
C GLU A 20 -9.96 33.18 19.74
N ARG A 21 -11.15 32.73 19.37
CA ARG A 21 -12.33 32.78 20.22
C ARG A 21 -12.25 31.86 21.42
N ILE A 22 -11.83 30.61 21.21
CA ILE A 22 -11.73 29.63 22.30
C ILE A 22 -10.57 29.91 23.26
N LYS A 23 -9.55 30.66 22.82
CA LYS A 23 -8.44 31.07 23.67
C LYS A 23 -8.90 31.71 24.97
N HIS A 24 -9.92 32.55 24.92
CA HIS A 24 -10.46 33.19 26.12
C HIS A 24 -11.19 32.25 27.07
N LEU A 25 -11.42 31.00 26.66
CA LEU A 25 -12.06 29.96 27.46
C LEU A 25 -11.02 29.00 28.07
N PHE A 26 -9.74 29.11 27.70
CA PHE A 26 -8.69 28.18 28.17
C PHE A 26 -8.40 28.34 29.67
N ASP A 27 -8.60 29.54 30.20
CA ASP A 27 -8.38 29.83 31.64
C ASP A 27 -9.57 29.44 32.55
N ILE A 28 -10.65 28.87 31.98
CA ILE A 28 -11.79 28.40 32.77
C ILE A 28 -11.41 27.16 33.58
N PRO A 29 -11.51 27.18 34.93
CA PRO A 29 -11.16 26.04 35.75
C PRO A 29 -11.96 24.78 35.36
N ASN A 30 -11.30 23.63 35.31
CA ASN A 30 -11.87 22.32 35.01
C ASN A 30 -12.37 22.15 33.55
N VAL A 31 -12.01 23.05 32.62
CA VAL A 31 -12.26 22.91 31.20
C VAL A 31 -10.95 22.52 30.51
N ILE A 32 -10.98 21.41 29.74
CA ILE A 32 -9.85 20.93 28.95
C ILE A 32 -10.32 20.86 27.50
N PHE A 33 -9.57 21.50 26.62
CA PHE A 33 -9.78 21.41 25.18
C PHE A 33 -8.82 20.38 24.59
N VAL A 34 -9.34 19.47 23.78
CA VAL A 34 -8.56 18.49 23.03
C VAL A 34 -8.77 18.76 21.54
N LEU A 35 -7.71 19.18 20.84
CA LEU A 35 -7.72 19.42 19.41
C LEU A 35 -7.17 18.19 18.68
N SER A 36 -7.99 17.57 17.83
CA SER A 36 -7.57 16.51 16.92
C SER A 36 -7.35 17.11 15.54
N ILE A 37 -6.10 17.35 15.16
CA ILE A 37 -5.73 18.15 14.00
C ILE A 37 -4.53 17.57 13.26
N ASP A 38 -4.43 17.86 11.96
CA ASP A 38 -3.17 17.82 11.23
C ASP A 38 -2.46 19.18 11.42
N LYS A 39 -1.41 19.18 12.24
CA LYS A 39 -0.68 20.39 12.58
C LYS A 39 -0.12 21.11 11.37
N GLN A 40 0.43 20.36 10.39
CA GLN A 40 1.01 20.95 9.18
C GLN A 40 -0.06 21.68 8.34
N GLN A 41 -1.26 21.11 8.25
CA GLN A 41 -2.38 21.75 7.56
C GLN A 41 -2.87 22.99 8.31
N LEU A 42 -2.90 22.95 9.64
CA LEU A 42 -3.28 24.11 10.44
C LEU A 42 -2.24 25.23 10.37
N GLU A 43 -0.94 24.90 10.32
CA GLU A 43 0.14 25.85 10.06
C GLU A 43 0.00 26.50 8.67
N ALA A 44 -0.31 25.71 7.63
CA ALA A 44 -0.57 26.22 6.29
C ALA A 44 -1.80 27.15 6.27
N SER A 45 -2.87 26.80 7.01
CA SER A 45 -4.07 27.65 7.18
C SER A 45 -3.73 28.97 7.86
N THR A 46 -2.86 28.94 8.88
CA THR A 46 -2.37 30.16 9.57
C THR A 46 -1.60 31.06 8.61
N ALA A 47 -0.71 30.49 7.81
CA ALA A 47 0.05 31.25 6.81
C ALA A 47 -0.86 31.82 5.71
N ALA A 48 -1.92 31.13 5.35
CA ALA A 48 -2.90 31.63 4.37
C ALA A 48 -3.68 32.84 4.88
N VAL A 49 -3.92 32.93 6.20
CA VAL A 49 -4.65 34.05 6.80
C VAL A 49 -3.75 35.27 7.07
N TYR A 50 -2.55 35.04 7.62
CA TYR A 50 -1.66 36.11 8.08
C TYR A 50 -0.51 36.42 7.11
N GLY A 51 -0.41 35.68 6.02
CA GLY A 51 0.67 35.79 5.04
C GLY A 51 1.85 34.87 5.30
N ALA A 52 2.61 34.58 4.26
CA ALA A 52 3.70 33.62 4.30
C ALA A 52 4.88 34.00 5.24
N ALA A 53 4.96 35.25 5.67
CA ALA A 53 6.01 35.71 6.57
C ALA A 53 5.74 35.39 8.06
N ILE A 54 4.55 34.88 8.41
CA ILE A 54 4.24 34.50 9.79
C ILE A 54 5.01 33.26 10.21
N ASN A 55 5.51 33.23 11.44
CA ASN A 55 5.95 31.98 12.07
C ASN A 55 4.73 31.22 12.60
N ALA A 56 4.10 30.45 11.71
CA ALA A 56 2.88 29.71 12.04
C ALA A 56 3.03 28.73 13.20
N PRO A 57 4.13 27.95 13.32
CA PRO A 57 4.36 27.12 14.50
C PRO A 57 4.36 27.89 15.81
N GLU A 58 5.02 29.05 15.84
CA GLU A 58 5.09 29.90 17.04
C GLU A 58 3.73 30.56 17.34
N TYR A 59 3.00 30.93 16.31
CA TYR A 59 1.64 31.44 16.49
C TYR A 59 0.72 30.40 17.13
N LEU A 60 0.77 29.14 16.70
CA LEU A 60 -0.08 28.07 17.21
C LEU A 60 0.26 27.66 18.65
N ARG A 61 1.49 27.89 19.13
CA ARG A 61 1.87 27.67 20.53
C ARG A 61 1.08 28.52 21.54
N ARG A 62 0.40 29.57 21.07
CA ARG A 62 -0.48 30.39 21.91
C ARG A 62 -1.78 29.67 22.30
N PHE A 63 -2.11 28.58 21.62
CA PHE A 63 -3.36 27.85 21.74
C PHE A 63 -3.13 26.39 22.20
N ILE A 64 -1.90 25.88 22.10
CA ILE A 64 -1.58 24.48 22.32
C ILE A 64 -0.49 24.40 23.39
N ASP A 65 -0.86 23.98 24.59
CA ASP A 65 0.06 23.80 25.73
C ASP A 65 0.82 22.47 25.62
N LEU A 66 0.14 21.41 25.21
CA LEU A 66 0.69 20.06 25.10
C LEU A 66 0.35 19.46 23.75
N GLU A 67 1.34 18.80 23.14
CA GLU A 67 1.21 18.16 21.85
C GLU A 67 1.56 16.67 21.96
N PHE A 68 0.67 15.82 21.48
CA PHE A 68 0.86 14.38 21.44
C PHE A 68 0.70 13.89 20.03
N GLY A 69 1.75 13.32 19.48
CA GLY A 69 1.67 12.56 18.22
C GLY A 69 1.11 11.17 18.49
N ILE A 70 0.12 10.74 17.71
CA ILE A 70 -0.34 9.36 17.74
C ILE A 70 0.69 8.52 16.96
N PRO A 71 1.46 7.63 17.62
CA PRO A 71 2.44 6.82 16.90
C PRO A 71 1.73 5.87 15.94
N LEU A 72 2.27 5.74 14.73
CA LEU A 72 1.88 4.67 13.84
C LEU A 72 2.23 3.35 14.53
N GLY A 73 1.22 2.59 14.92
CA GLY A 73 1.39 1.29 15.52
C GLY A 73 2.05 0.29 14.57
N ASN A 74 2.29 -0.93 15.06
CA ASN A 74 2.82 -2.01 14.22
C ASN A 74 1.92 -2.25 12.99
N SER A 75 2.51 -2.13 11.80
CA SER A 75 1.79 -2.20 10.52
C SER A 75 1.06 -3.53 10.32
N LYS A 76 1.65 -4.66 10.71
CA LYS A 76 1.02 -5.98 10.61
C LYS A 76 -0.19 -6.09 11.55
N ARG A 77 -0.06 -5.55 12.76
CA ARG A 77 -1.14 -5.52 13.74
C ARG A 77 -2.30 -4.66 13.26
N PHE A 78 -1.99 -3.51 12.67
CA PHE A 78 -2.99 -2.62 12.07
C PHE A 78 -3.67 -3.29 10.88
N THR A 79 -2.91 -3.89 9.96
CA THR A 79 -3.47 -4.64 8.82
C THR A 79 -4.38 -5.77 9.31
N GLY A 80 -3.95 -6.54 10.32
CA GLY A 80 -4.77 -7.59 10.92
C GLY A 80 -6.09 -7.05 11.49
N SER A 81 -6.06 -5.93 12.22
CA SER A 81 -7.26 -5.30 12.76
C SER A 81 -8.22 -4.81 11.66
N LEU A 82 -7.69 -4.33 10.54
CA LEU A 82 -8.50 -3.98 9.38
C LEU A 82 -9.18 -5.21 8.77
N LEU A 83 -8.46 -6.34 8.62
CA LEU A 83 -9.07 -7.56 8.09
C LEU A 83 -10.25 -8.01 8.97
N THR A 84 -10.08 -7.97 10.29
CA THR A 84 -11.16 -8.28 11.24
C THR A 84 -12.33 -7.31 11.10
N ARG A 85 -12.06 -6.00 11.09
CA ARG A 85 -13.07 -4.95 10.95
C ARG A 85 -13.88 -5.05 9.66
N PHE A 86 -13.24 -5.43 8.56
CA PHE A 86 -13.90 -5.62 7.27
C PHE A 86 -14.48 -7.02 7.07
N GLY A 87 -14.51 -7.86 8.12
CA GLY A 87 -15.13 -9.20 8.07
C GLY A 87 -14.41 -10.17 7.14
N LEU A 88 -13.09 -10.02 6.96
CA LEU A 88 -12.28 -10.86 6.08
C LEU A 88 -11.77 -12.15 6.75
N ASP A 89 -11.73 -12.18 8.09
CA ASP A 89 -11.25 -13.35 8.83
C ASP A 89 -12.03 -14.65 8.49
N PRO A 90 -13.38 -14.67 8.52
CA PRO A 90 -14.12 -15.87 8.13
C PRO A 90 -13.91 -16.22 6.65
N VAL A 91 -13.80 -15.24 5.76
CA VAL A 91 -13.58 -15.47 4.32
C VAL A 91 -12.22 -16.14 4.06
N PHE A 92 -11.17 -15.74 4.78
CA PHE A 92 -9.89 -16.44 4.74
C PHE A 92 -9.98 -17.83 5.39
N ALA A 93 -10.74 -18.00 6.48
CA ALA A 93 -10.88 -19.28 7.17
C ALA A 93 -11.64 -20.35 6.35
N GLU A 94 -12.49 -19.94 5.42
CA GLU A 94 -13.18 -20.84 4.49
C GLU A 94 -12.23 -21.45 3.45
N ARG A 95 -11.08 -20.85 3.23
CA ARG A 95 -10.03 -21.29 2.28
C ARG A 95 -9.19 -22.40 2.91
N ARG A 96 -9.74 -23.58 3.00
CA ARG A 96 -9.19 -24.73 3.79
C ARG A 96 -8.21 -25.63 3.07
N ALA A 97 -8.03 -25.51 1.74
CA ALA A 97 -7.02 -26.30 1.05
C ALA A 97 -5.63 -25.98 1.63
N SER A 98 -4.80 -26.98 1.80
CA SER A 98 -3.46 -26.85 2.45
C SER A 98 -2.61 -25.72 1.86
N GLU A 99 -2.72 -25.52 0.55
CA GLU A 99 -1.98 -24.48 -0.19
C GLU A 99 -2.56 -23.07 0.02
N LEU A 100 -3.82 -22.95 0.44
CA LEU A 100 -4.52 -21.67 0.68
C LEU A 100 -4.49 -21.25 2.15
N ALA A 101 -4.09 -22.13 3.05
CA ALA A 101 -4.08 -21.86 4.50
C ALA A 101 -3.17 -20.68 4.88
N TYR A 102 -2.18 -20.36 4.07
CA TYR A 102 -1.23 -19.26 4.28
C TYR A 102 -1.63 -17.95 3.57
N ASP A 103 -2.74 -17.91 2.83
CA ASP A 103 -3.16 -16.72 2.06
C ASP A 103 -3.27 -15.48 2.95
N LYS A 104 -3.88 -15.61 4.14
CA LYS A 104 -4.03 -14.51 5.09
C LYS A 104 -2.68 -13.99 5.61
N SER A 105 -1.82 -14.88 6.09
CA SER A 105 -0.51 -14.49 6.61
C SER A 105 0.38 -13.89 5.53
N ASN A 106 0.40 -14.48 4.36
CA ASN A 106 1.16 -13.95 3.21
C ASN A 106 0.66 -12.56 2.80
N PHE A 107 -0.67 -12.34 2.80
CA PHE A 107 -1.23 -11.03 2.51
C PHE A 107 -0.83 -10.02 3.59
N VAL A 108 -1.03 -10.33 4.87
CA VAL A 108 -0.73 -9.42 5.99
C VAL A 108 0.74 -9.03 5.99
N ASP A 109 1.62 -10.00 5.87
CA ASP A 109 3.06 -9.75 5.92
C ASP A 109 3.53 -8.88 4.76
N PHE A 110 3.11 -9.24 3.55
CA PHE A 110 3.51 -8.54 2.36
C PHE A 110 2.88 -7.14 2.26
N PHE A 111 1.55 -7.03 2.44
CA PHE A 111 0.85 -5.75 2.37
C PHE A 111 1.35 -4.76 3.42
N SER A 112 1.63 -5.22 4.64
CA SER A 112 2.13 -4.36 5.70
C SER A 112 3.51 -3.79 5.37
N LEU A 113 4.41 -4.62 4.85
CA LEU A 113 5.74 -4.19 4.44
C LEU A 113 5.66 -3.21 3.25
N LEU A 114 4.86 -3.53 2.23
CA LEU A 114 4.65 -2.68 1.07
C LEU A 114 4.05 -1.32 1.47
N ALA A 115 3.05 -1.33 2.35
CA ALA A 115 2.39 -0.14 2.83
C ALA A 115 3.33 0.78 3.64
N GLU A 116 4.26 0.21 4.42
CA GLU A 116 5.31 0.96 5.11
C GLU A 116 6.30 1.56 4.11
N SER A 117 6.83 0.75 3.19
CA SER A 117 7.81 1.18 2.19
C SER A 117 7.27 2.28 1.27
N MET A 118 5.98 2.28 1.00
CA MET A 118 5.29 3.30 0.20
C MET A 118 4.78 4.49 1.02
N GLY A 119 4.96 4.50 2.35
CA GLY A 119 4.45 5.56 3.21
C GLY A 119 2.91 5.71 3.16
N LEU A 120 2.16 4.60 3.00
CA LEU A 120 0.71 4.67 2.90
C LEU A 120 0.08 5.16 4.22
N SER A 121 -0.74 6.20 4.13
CA SER A 121 -1.55 6.65 5.26
C SER A 121 -2.53 5.55 5.73
N LEU A 122 -2.98 5.63 6.99
CA LEU A 122 -3.95 4.66 7.53
C LEU A 122 -5.23 4.59 6.68
N ARG A 123 -5.71 5.75 6.21
CA ARG A 123 -6.89 5.84 5.32
C ARG A 123 -6.65 5.20 3.94
N ALA A 124 -5.44 5.35 3.39
CA ALA A 124 -5.08 4.66 2.15
C ALA A 124 -5.06 3.14 2.33
N ARG A 125 -4.55 2.65 3.47
CA ARG A 125 -4.56 1.23 3.82
C ARG A 125 -5.99 0.69 3.97
N GLU A 126 -6.89 1.42 4.63
CA GLU A 126 -8.32 1.05 4.70
C GLU A 126 -8.95 0.90 3.32
N ARG A 127 -8.70 1.85 2.40
CA ARG A 127 -9.19 1.76 1.02
C ARG A 127 -8.65 0.53 0.28
N CYS A 128 -7.40 0.16 0.52
CA CYS A 128 -6.82 -1.06 -0.03
C CYS A 128 -7.53 -2.31 0.51
N ILE A 129 -7.84 -2.36 1.80
CA ILE A 129 -8.54 -3.49 2.41
C ILE A 129 -10.01 -3.56 1.94
N THR A 130 -10.68 -2.41 1.73
CA THR A 130 -12.00 -2.37 1.10
C THR A 130 -11.97 -3.02 -0.29
N ARG A 131 -10.93 -2.72 -1.09
CA ARG A 131 -10.74 -3.36 -2.40
C ARG A 131 -10.48 -4.86 -2.29
N LEU A 132 -9.65 -5.26 -1.32
CA LEU A 132 -9.42 -6.67 -1.05
C LEU A 132 -10.73 -7.39 -0.75
N ARG A 133 -11.64 -6.79 0.03
CA ARG A 133 -12.95 -7.38 0.35
C ARG A 133 -13.70 -7.69 -0.94
N VAL A 134 -13.77 -6.76 -1.88
CA VAL A 134 -14.46 -6.98 -3.17
C VAL A 134 -13.79 -8.08 -3.98
N VAL A 135 -12.45 -8.12 -4.03
CA VAL A 135 -11.71 -9.20 -4.71
C VAL A 135 -12.02 -10.56 -4.09
N MET A 136 -12.09 -10.61 -2.76
CA MET A 136 -12.39 -11.85 -2.02
C MET A 136 -13.82 -12.33 -2.30
N ASP A 137 -14.82 -11.43 -2.29
CA ASP A 137 -16.21 -11.77 -2.58
C ASP A 137 -16.41 -12.32 -4.01
N GLN A 138 -15.52 -11.93 -4.94
CA GLN A 138 -15.52 -12.42 -6.33
C GLN A 138 -14.61 -13.63 -6.56
N THR A 139 -13.93 -14.12 -5.53
CA THR A 139 -12.97 -15.22 -5.65
C THR A 139 -13.47 -16.42 -4.83
N PRO A 140 -13.97 -17.48 -5.49
CA PRO A 140 -14.44 -18.67 -4.79
C PRO A 140 -13.40 -19.24 -3.81
N PRO A 141 -13.83 -19.83 -2.68
CA PRO A 141 -12.91 -20.32 -1.64
C PRO A 141 -11.89 -21.35 -2.10
N ASN A 142 -12.19 -22.09 -3.15
CA ASN A 142 -11.32 -23.13 -3.74
C ASN A 142 -10.41 -22.62 -4.86
N HIS A 143 -10.42 -21.29 -5.16
CA HIS A 143 -9.52 -20.68 -6.14
C HIS A 143 -8.33 -20.02 -5.46
N TYR A 144 -7.19 -20.04 -6.12
CA TYR A 144 -5.99 -19.31 -5.65
C TYR A 144 -6.22 -17.80 -5.66
N LEU A 145 -5.89 -17.16 -4.53
CA LEU A 145 -5.97 -15.71 -4.39
C LEU A 145 -4.73 -14.99 -4.92
N HIS A 146 -3.57 -15.63 -4.86
CA HIS A 146 -2.27 -14.98 -5.10
C HIS A 146 -2.07 -13.73 -4.25
N PRO A 147 -2.05 -13.85 -2.91
CA PRO A 147 -2.18 -12.74 -1.99
C PRO A 147 -1.12 -11.65 -2.17
N ILE A 148 0.10 -12.02 -2.54
CA ILE A 148 1.20 -11.06 -2.80
C ILE A 148 0.92 -10.26 -4.07
N LEU A 149 0.53 -10.91 -5.16
CA LEU A 149 0.19 -10.25 -6.41
C LEU A 149 -1.03 -9.34 -6.24
N VAL A 150 -2.09 -9.83 -5.59
CA VAL A 150 -3.31 -9.05 -5.30
C VAL A 150 -2.98 -7.82 -4.46
N ALA A 151 -2.16 -7.95 -3.41
CA ALA A 151 -1.76 -6.83 -2.58
C ALA A 151 -0.98 -5.77 -3.39
N LEU A 152 -0.03 -6.19 -4.22
CA LEU A 152 0.72 -5.30 -5.11
C LEU A 152 -0.23 -4.54 -6.06
N LEU A 153 -1.10 -5.27 -6.75
CA LEU A 153 -2.02 -4.67 -7.74
C LEU A 153 -3.02 -3.70 -7.08
N ILE A 154 -3.55 -4.02 -5.90
CA ILE A 154 -4.43 -3.13 -5.12
C ILE A 154 -3.71 -1.84 -4.77
N VAL A 155 -2.48 -1.94 -4.29
CA VAL A 155 -1.67 -0.77 -3.92
C VAL A 155 -1.33 0.07 -5.15
N LEU A 156 -0.90 -0.54 -6.25
CA LEU A 156 -0.64 0.16 -7.51
C LEU A 156 -1.91 0.85 -8.04
N ARG A 157 -3.05 0.16 -8.04
CA ARG A 157 -4.32 0.76 -8.47
C ARG A 157 -4.70 1.99 -7.66
N SER A 158 -4.35 2.01 -6.38
CA SER A 158 -4.68 3.09 -5.45
C SER A 158 -3.72 4.28 -5.53
N ASN A 159 -2.44 4.05 -5.82
CA ASN A 159 -1.39 5.06 -5.74
C ASN A 159 -0.75 5.44 -7.09
N ASN A 160 -0.74 4.52 -8.04
CA ASN A 160 -0.23 4.74 -9.40
C ASN A 160 -1.11 4.02 -10.41
N SER A 161 -2.32 4.53 -10.63
CA SER A 161 -3.30 3.91 -11.52
C SER A 161 -2.85 3.84 -12.97
N ASN A 162 -1.92 4.71 -13.38
CA ASN A 162 -1.34 4.67 -14.73
C ASN A 162 -0.45 3.43 -14.89
N LEU A 163 0.48 3.21 -13.96
CA LEU A 163 1.35 2.03 -13.98
C LEU A 163 0.52 0.74 -13.88
N PHE A 164 -0.51 0.72 -13.01
CA PHE A 164 -1.44 -0.41 -12.94
C PHE A 164 -2.06 -0.73 -14.31
N LYS A 165 -2.57 0.28 -15.03
CA LYS A 165 -3.14 0.09 -16.37
C LYS A 165 -2.11 -0.41 -17.36
N GLN A 166 -0.90 0.17 -17.37
CA GLN A 166 0.18 -0.24 -18.26
C GLN A 166 0.58 -1.71 -18.05
N ILE A 167 0.63 -2.19 -16.81
CA ILE A 167 0.90 -3.60 -16.48
C ILE A 167 -0.22 -4.49 -17.05
N VAL A 168 -1.48 -4.14 -16.79
CA VAL A 168 -2.64 -4.93 -17.22
C VAL A 168 -2.76 -5.02 -18.73
N THR A 169 -2.36 -3.95 -19.44
CA THR A 169 -2.38 -3.90 -20.93
C THR A 169 -1.10 -4.43 -21.58
N GLY A 170 -0.11 -4.86 -20.78
CA GLY A 170 1.18 -5.33 -21.31
C GLY A 170 2.12 -4.25 -21.80
N GLN A 171 1.83 -2.97 -21.54
CA GLN A 171 2.71 -1.84 -21.89
C GLN A 171 3.89 -1.68 -20.92
N ALA A 172 3.73 -2.10 -19.67
CA ALA A 172 4.78 -2.15 -18.65
C ALA A 172 4.97 -3.57 -18.14
N GLY A 173 6.20 -3.92 -17.74
CA GLY A 173 6.56 -5.23 -17.19
C GLY A 173 7.14 -5.15 -15.78
N SER A 174 7.90 -6.19 -15.41
CA SER A 174 8.56 -6.26 -14.10
C SER A 174 9.51 -5.10 -13.85
N ASP A 175 10.28 -4.68 -14.87
CA ASP A 175 11.32 -3.67 -14.73
C ASP A 175 10.74 -2.30 -14.37
N GLU A 176 9.63 -1.88 -15.00
CA GLU A 176 8.96 -0.63 -14.71
C GLU A 176 8.40 -0.61 -13.30
N VAL A 177 7.84 -1.74 -12.85
CA VAL A 177 7.32 -1.87 -11.48
C VAL A 177 8.45 -1.81 -10.47
N MET A 178 9.54 -2.55 -10.70
CA MET A 178 10.68 -2.55 -9.78
C MET A 178 11.33 -1.16 -9.71
N LYS A 179 11.52 -0.48 -10.85
CA LYS A 179 12.00 0.92 -10.86
C LYS A 179 11.08 1.87 -10.08
N TYR A 180 9.77 1.71 -10.24
CA TYR A 180 8.82 2.49 -9.46
C TYR A 180 8.94 2.21 -7.97
N LEU A 181 9.00 0.95 -7.55
CA LEU A 181 9.16 0.58 -6.15
C LEU A 181 10.48 1.13 -5.59
N ASP A 182 11.59 1.02 -6.31
CA ASP A 182 12.91 1.54 -5.90
C ASP A 182 12.96 3.07 -5.77
N SER A 183 12.07 3.78 -6.46
CA SER A 183 11.95 5.25 -6.35
C SER A 183 11.26 5.71 -5.06
N LEU A 184 10.61 4.81 -4.34
CA LEU A 184 9.89 5.11 -3.12
C LEU A 184 10.84 5.17 -1.90
N PRO A 185 10.47 5.90 -0.83
CA PRO A 185 11.35 6.13 0.32
C PRO A 185 11.97 4.88 0.94
N GLY A 186 11.24 3.77 1.00
CA GLY A 186 11.72 2.46 1.51
C GLY A 186 11.96 1.42 0.41
N GLY A 187 11.89 1.81 -0.85
CA GLY A 187 11.77 0.90 -1.98
C GLY A 187 13.01 0.05 -2.24
N LYS A 188 14.20 0.65 -2.18
CA LYS A 188 15.46 -0.08 -2.39
C LYS A 188 15.66 -1.20 -1.36
N GLU A 189 15.35 -0.91 -0.10
CA GLU A 189 15.41 -1.91 0.96
C GLU A 189 14.36 -3.01 0.75
N PHE A 190 13.18 -2.64 0.29
CA PHE A 190 12.12 -3.57 -0.05
C PHE A 190 12.52 -4.48 -1.23
N GLY A 191 13.02 -3.90 -2.32
CA GLY A 191 13.45 -4.64 -3.53
C GLY A 191 14.57 -5.63 -3.29
N SER A 192 15.48 -5.33 -2.34
CA SER A 192 16.58 -6.22 -1.95
C SER A 192 16.15 -7.39 -1.05
N LYS A 193 14.96 -7.35 -0.46
CA LYS A 193 14.43 -8.41 0.40
C LYS A 193 13.71 -9.49 -0.42
N ARG A 194 13.46 -10.64 0.23
CA ARG A 194 12.76 -11.79 -0.36
C ARG A 194 11.47 -11.42 -1.11
N TYR A 195 10.72 -10.44 -0.61
CA TYR A 195 9.47 -10.02 -1.24
C TYR A 195 9.66 -9.29 -2.57
N GLY A 196 10.76 -8.55 -2.75
CA GLY A 196 11.10 -7.96 -4.05
C GLY A 196 11.28 -9.03 -5.13
N LEU A 197 12.03 -10.10 -4.81
CA LEU A 197 12.21 -11.24 -5.71
C LEU A 197 10.88 -11.95 -6.03
N ILE A 198 10.04 -12.15 -5.02
CA ILE A 198 8.73 -12.79 -5.22
C ILE A 198 7.84 -11.94 -6.14
N ILE A 199 7.82 -10.62 -5.97
CA ILE A 199 7.07 -9.72 -6.85
C ILE A 199 7.58 -9.79 -8.29
N GLU A 200 8.89 -9.67 -8.47
CA GLU A 200 9.50 -9.72 -9.80
C GLU A 200 9.17 -11.04 -10.49
N ALA A 201 9.27 -12.16 -9.75
CA ALA A 201 8.89 -13.47 -10.26
C ALA A 201 7.41 -13.58 -10.65
N TYR A 202 6.50 -13.00 -9.85
CA TYR A 202 5.07 -12.93 -10.20
C TYR A 202 4.85 -12.10 -11.47
N LEU A 203 5.45 -10.92 -11.55
CA LEU A 203 5.28 -10.01 -12.70
C LEU A 203 5.76 -10.63 -13.99
N ILE A 204 6.89 -11.36 -13.96
CA ILE A 204 7.39 -12.13 -15.12
C ILE A 204 6.41 -13.26 -15.47
N ALA A 205 5.85 -13.95 -14.47
CA ALA A 205 4.95 -15.08 -14.68
C ALA A 205 3.57 -14.68 -15.24
N VAL A 206 3.11 -13.45 -14.97
CA VAL A 206 1.80 -12.96 -15.40
C VAL A 206 1.86 -11.91 -16.49
N ASP A 207 3.05 -11.62 -17.05
CA ASP A 207 3.22 -10.58 -18.06
C ASP A 207 2.37 -10.90 -19.31
N PRO A 208 1.45 -10.01 -19.70
CA PRO A 208 0.62 -10.23 -20.89
C PRO A 208 1.42 -10.17 -22.19
N ASN A 209 2.65 -9.65 -22.17
CA ASN A 209 3.56 -9.62 -23.29
C ASN A 209 4.52 -10.81 -23.24
N ASP A 210 4.17 -11.89 -23.96
CA ASP A 210 4.93 -13.13 -24.00
C ASP A 210 6.38 -12.96 -24.51
N GLU A 211 6.61 -12.02 -25.41
CA GLU A 211 7.92 -11.73 -25.96
C GLU A 211 8.86 -11.11 -24.90
N ARG A 212 8.35 -10.13 -24.17
CA ARG A 212 9.07 -9.50 -23.06
C ARG A 212 9.34 -10.50 -21.93
N ALA A 213 8.33 -11.28 -21.53
CA ALA A 213 8.49 -12.33 -20.52
C ALA A 213 9.56 -13.34 -20.91
N SER A 214 9.55 -13.80 -22.16
CA SER A 214 10.53 -14.75 -22.69
C SER A 214 11.93 -14.14 -22.81
N SER A 215 12.04 -12.86 -23.17
CA SER A 215 13.32 -12.15 -23.22
C SER A 215 13.92 -12.02 -21.82
N ARG A 216 13.10 -11.64 -20.84
CA ARG A 216 13.54 -11.52 -19.43
C ARG A 216 14.01 -12.86 -18.86
N ILE A 217 13.32 -13.94 -19.16
CA ILE A 217 13.73 -15.29 -18.72
C ILE A 217 15.10 -15.66 -19.30
N ARG A 218 15.31 -15.43 -20.60
CA ARG A 218 16.61 -15.69 -21.25
C ARG A 218 17.74 -14.88 -20.62
N GLU A 219 17.51 -13.59 -20.40
CA GLU A 219 18.48 -12.72 -19.71
C GLU A 219 18.85 -13.24 -18.32
N LEU A 220 17.87 -13.71 -17.55
CA LEU A 220 18.11 -14.31 -16.23
C LEU A 220 18.88 -15.64 -16.33
N GLU A 221 18.58 -16.47 -17.34
CA GLU A 221 19.31 -17.73 -17.59
C GLU A 221 20.78 -17.45 -17.98
N GLU A 222 21.01 -16.46 -18.85
CA GLU A 222 22.36 -16.01 -19.23
C GLU A 222 23.10 -15.46 -18.00
N THR A 223 22.45 -14.61 -17.19
CA THR A 223 23.04 -14.05 -15.97
C THR A 223 23.41 -15.14 -14.96
N SER A 224 22.55 -16.12 -14.77
CA SER A 224 22.79 -17.23 -13.81
C SER A 224 23.97 -18.11 -14.20
N ASN A 225 24.25 -18.25 -15.51
CA ASN A 225 25.32 -19.06 -16.07
C ASN A 225 26.63 -18.28 -16.32
N ASN A 226 26.60 -16.94 -16.23
CA ASN A 226 27.76 -16.11 -16.57
C ASN A 226 28.75 -16.03 -15.40
N VAL A 227 29.85 -16.76 -15.51
CA VAL A 227 30.91 -16.84 -14.50
C VAL A 227 31.67 -15.51 -14.32
N SER A 228 31.60 -14.58 -15.27
CA SER A 228 32.23 -13.26 -15.16
C SER A 228 31.48 -12.27 -14.28
N LEU A 229 30.22 -12.53 -13.96
CA LEU A 229 29.39 -11.72 -13.07
C LEU A 229 29.61 -12.06 -11.59
N SER A 230 29.22 -11.14 -10.70
CA SER A 230 29.32 -11.37 -9.27
C SER A 230 28.50 -12.59 -8.85
N GLU A 231 28.95 -13.30 -7.81
CA GLU A 231 28.22 -14.44 -7.26
C GLU A 231 26.81 -14.03 -6.78
N GLN A 232 26.67 -12.80 -6.26
CA GLN A 232 25.38 -12.27 -5.82
C GLN A 232 24.38 -12.10 -6.97
N ASP A 233 24.83 -11.59 -8.12
CA ASP A 233 23.97 -11.44 -9.30
C ASP A 233 23.51 -12.78 -9.85
N ARG A 234 24.42 -13.75 -9.92
CA ARG A 234 24.10 -15.11 -10.35
C ARG A 234 23.12 -15.81 -9.42
N GLN A 235 23.32 -15.69 -8.11
CA GLN A 235 22.41 -16.25 -7.11
C GLN A 235 21.02 -15.59 -7.18
N LYS A 236 20.96 -14.26 -7.35
CA LYS A 236 19.69 -13.53 -7.51
C LYS A 236 18.94 -14.03 -8.75
N ALA A 237 19.61 -14.15 -9.89
CA ALA A 237 18.99 -14.66 -11.12
C ALA A 237 18.48 -16.09 -10.96
N THR A 238 19.26 -16.97 -10.34
CA THR A 238 18.86 -18.35 -10.04
C THR A 238 17.62 -18.40 -9.15
N GLN A 239 17.60 -17.62 -8.07
CA GLN A 239 16.45 -17.55 -7.16
C GLN A 239 15.18 -17.05 -7.86
N LEU A 240 15.30 -16.04 -8.74
CA LEU A 240 14.18 -15.54 -9.53
C LEU A 240 13.61 -16.62 -10.45
N LEU A 241 14.46 -17.35 -11.15
CA LEU A 241 14.03 -18.45 -12.03
C LEU A 241 13.33 -19.57 -11.25
N GLU A 242 13.87 -19.96 -10.10
CA GLU A 242 13.26 -20.94 -9.21
C GLU A 242 11.90 -20.50 -8.69
N MET A 243 11.79 -19.23 -8.21
CA MET A 243 10.53 -18.68 -7.75
C MET A 243 9.50 -18.60 -8.87
N LYS A 244 9.89 -18.16 -10.07
CA LYS A 244 9.00 -18.12 -11.24
C LYS A 244 8.50 -19.51 -11.62
N ARG A 245 9.36 -20.52 -11.56
CA ARG A 245 8.98 -21.93 -11.80
C ARG A 245 7.99 -22.41 -10.74
N SER A 246 8.25 -22.12 -9.46
CA SER A 246 7.34 -22.47 -8.36
C SER A 246 5.97 -21.82 -8.50
N ILE A 247 5.91 -20.52 -8.88
CA ILE A 247 4.66 -19.79 -9.11
C ILE A 247 3.88 -20.38 -10.30
N GLY A 248 4.56 -20.77 -11.38
CA GLY A 248 3.94 -21.33 -12.58
C GLY A 248 3.71 -22.84 -12.55
N GLY A 249 4.52 -23.58 -11.80
CA GLY A 249 4.58 -25.04 -11.84
C GLY A 249 3.49 -25.77 -11.02
N GLY A 250 2.87 -25.08 -10.03
CA GLY A 250 1.78 -25.63 -9.21
C GLY A 250 0.40 -25.62 -9.88
N MET A 251 0.28 -24.96 -11.01
CA MET A 251 -0.99 -24.80 -11.73
C MET A 251 -0.89 -25.33 -13.16
N ARG A 252 -1.78 -26.26 -13.50
CA ARG A 252 -1.96 -26.76 -14.88
C ARG A 252 -2.40 -25.65 -15.86
N MET A 253 -2.85 -24.50 -15.36
CA MET A 253 -3.19 -23.29 -16.13
C MET A 253 -2.43 -22.13 -15.53
N GLY A 254 -1.62 -21.44 -16.33
CA GLY A 254 -0.85 -20.26 -15.92
C GLY A 254 -1.73 -19.18 -15.27
N ILE A 255 -1.15 -18.39 -14.39
CA ILE A 255 -1.83 -17.26 -13.75
C ILE A 255 -2.16 -16.23 -14.83
N LYS A 256 -3.43 -15.85 -14.95
CA LYS A 256 -3.87 -14.79 -15.87
C LYS A 256 -4.06 -13.49 -15.10
N LEU A 257 -3.36 -12.44 -15.52
CA LEU A 257 -3.41 -11.13 -14.89
C LEU A 257 -4.78 -10.44 -15.08
N ALA A 258 -5.34 -10.50 -16.27
CA ALA A 258 -6.56 -9.78 -16.63
C ALA A 258 -7.77 -10.09 -15.71
N PRO A 259 -8.09 -11.35 -15.35
CA PRO A 259 -9.20 -11.63 -14.43
C PRO A 259 -8.95 -11.09 -13.02
N ILE A 260 -7.69 -11.07 -12.54
CA ILE A 260 -7.35 -10.53 -11.22
C ILE A 260 -7.49 -9.01 -11.26
N ALA A 261 -6.97 -8.37 -12.29
CA ALA A 261 -7.03 -6.93 -12.46
C ALA A 261 -8.49 -6.42 -12.60
N ALA A 262 -9.34 -7.15 -13.32
CA ALA A 262 -10.75 -6.81 -13.48
C ALA A 262 -11.49 -6.76 -12.13
N LYS A 263 -11.24 -7.72 -11.24
CA LYS A 263 -11.79 -7.72 -9.87
C LYS A 263 -11.31 -6.52 -9.05
N ILE A 264 -10.06 -6.11 -9.22
CA ILE A 264 -9.44 -4.98 -8.50
C ILE A 264 -9.97 -3.65 -9.03
N ASP A 265 -10.17 -3.53 -10.33
CA ASP A 265 -10.60 -2.26 -10.96
C ASP A 265 -12.09 -1.99 -10.77
N LEU A 266 -12.86 -2.97 -10.36
CA LEU A 266 -14.34 -2.92 -10.26
C LEU A 266 -15.04 -2.60 -11.61
N ALA A 267 -14.30 -2.53 -12.69
CA ALA A 267 -14.84 -2.24 -14.02
C ALA A 267 -15.80 -3.35 -14.53
N ALA A 268 -15.70 -4.54 -13.95
CA ALA A 268 -16.59 -5.65 -14.28
C ALA A 268 -18.00 -5.54 -13.62
N MET A 269 -18.19 -4.63 -12.66
CA MET A 269 -19.48 -4.45 -11.96
C MET A 269 -20.42 -3.48 -12.68
N VAL A 270 -19.97 -2.76 -13.69
CA VAL A 270 -20.75 -1.71 -14.38
C VAL A 270 -21.18 -2.14 -15.79
N ARG A 271 -20.94 -3.39 -16.15
CA ARG A 271 -21.42 -3.96 -17.41
C ARG A 271 -22.55 -4.96 -17.09
N ASP A 272 -23.72 -4.40 -16.89
CA ASP A 272 -25.05 -4.99 -17.25
C ASP A 272 -26.14 -3.94 -17.05
#